data_25b5cee490707935c122706a3d56d91e
#
_entry.id   25b5cee490707935c122706a3d56d91e
#
_cell.length_a   1.000
_cell.length_b   1.000
_cell.length_c   1.000
_cell.angle_alpha   90.00
_cell.angle_beta   90.00
_cell.angle_gamma   90.00
#
_symmetry.space_group_name_H-M   'P 1'
#
loop_
_entity.id
_entity.type
_entity.pdbx_description
1 polymer ?
#
loop_
_entity_poly.entity_id
_entity_poly.type
_entity_poly.pdbx_seq_one_letter_code
_entity_poly.pdbx_strand_id
1 'polypeptide(L)'
;MADPTLVATRETDGELELVVNFGMFAGRDATAAEVERLAGELLDDLESVEIVCEHRYEFGREREGSVYQIRVLVPHEGEGLIGRLAEKTEAWAAGCIADRRFLSP
;
A
#
# COMPACT_ATOMS: atom_id res chain seq x y z
N MET A 1 1.05 17.90 14.51
CA MET A 1 1.07 17.35 13.15
C MET A 1 1.34 15.86 13.20
N ALA A 2 0.49 15.09 12.57
CA ALA A 2 0.65 13.63 12.58
C ALA A 2 1.72 13.22 11.58
N ASP A 3 2.50 12.21 11.95
CA ASP A 3 3.46 11.63 11.03
C ASP A 3 2.75 10.93 9.89
N PRO A 4 3.34 10.92 8.69
CA PRO A 4 2.74 10.19 7.58
C PRO A 4 2.61 8.71 7.92
N THR A 5 1.50 8.12 7.55
CA THR A 5 1.21 6.72 7.80
C THR A 5 1.58 5.89 6.58
N LEU A 6 2.34 4.84 6.77
CA LEU A 6 2.74 3.96 5.67
C LEU A 6 1.52 3.24 5.10
N VAL A 7 0.70 2.67 5.98
CA VAL A 7 -0.52 1.96 5.56
C VAL A 7 -1.70 2.52 6.33
N ALA A 8 -2.73 2.93 5.62
CA ALA A 8 -3.96 3.45 6.20
C ALA A 8 -5.15 2.62 5.72
N THR A 9 -6.17 2.51 6.56
CA THR A 9 -7.42 1.86 6.19
C THR A 9 -8.41 2.95 5.79
N ARG A 10 -9.10 2.73 4.69
CA ARG A 10 -10.09 3.70 4.21
C ARG A 10 -11.36 2.98 3.79
N GLU A 11 -12.49 3.58 4.09
CA GLU A 11 -13.79 3.07 3.66
C GLU A 11 -14.45 4.11 2.77
N THR A 12 -14.87 3.68 1.58
CA THR A 12 -15.54 4.54 0.62
C THR A 12 -16.72 3.77 0.04
N ASP A 13 -17.92 4.34 0.20
CA ASP A 13 -19.16 3.72 -0.32
C ASP A 13 -19.34 2.27 0.13
N GLY A 14 -18.97 1.97 1.37
CA GLY A 14 -19.12 0.63 1.92
C GLY A 14 -18.02 -0.33 1.54
N GLU A 15 -17.05 0.13 0.76
CA GLU A 15 -15.91 -0.68 0.37
C GLU A 15 -14.68 -0.32 1.20
N LEU A 16 -14.01 -1.33 1.72
CA LEU A 16 -12.79 -1.14 2.49
C LEU A 16 -11.57 -1.27 1.59
N GLU A 17 -10.59 -0.43 1.83
CA GLU A 17 -9.31 -0.56 1.16
C GLU A 17 -8.17 -0.19 2.09
N LEU A 18 -7.01 -0.77 1.82
CA LEU A 18 -5.78 -0.39 2.47
C LEU A 18 -5.02 0.49 1.50
N VAL A 19 -4.57 1.64 1.96
CA VAL A 19 -3.81 2.57 1.14
C VAL A 19 -2.38 2.57 1.62
N VAL A 20 -1.46 2.20 0.74
CA VAL A 20 -0.04 2.17 1.04
C VAL A 20 0.61 3.38 0.39
N ASN A 21 1.20 4.24 1.19
CA ASN A 21 1.90 5.42 0.71
C ASN A 21 3.33 5.07 0.29
N PHE A 22 3.42 4.15 -0.66
CA PHE A 22 4.67 3.52 -1.06
C PHE A 22 5.71 4.53 -1.56
N GLY A 23 5.30 5.41 -2.46
CA GLY A 23 6.23 6.39 -3.04
C GLY A 23 6.82 7.35 -2.03
N MET A 24 6.03 7.73 -1.03
CA MET A 24 6.47 8.64 0.01
C MET A 24 7.63 8.06 0.83
N PHE A 25 7.58 6.76 1.09
CA PHE A 25 8.59 6.09 1.92
C PHE A 25 9.70 5.43 1.10
N ALA A 26 9.37 4.88 -0.06
CA ALA A 26 10.34 4.18 -0.90
C ALA A 26 11.00 5.08 -1.94
N GLY A 27 10.34 6.17 -2.32
CA GLY A 27 10.83 7.08 -3.34
C GLY A 27 10.73 6.52 -4.76
N ARG A 28 9.94 5.45 -4.94
CA ARG A 28 9.74 4.79 -6.23
C ARG A 28 8.43 4.04 -6.19
N ASP A 29 8.02 3.52 -7.33
CA ASP A 29 6.87 2.63 -7.39
C ASP A 29 7.30 1.20 -7.04
N ALA A 30 6.34 0.37 -6.68
CA ALA A 30 6.57 -1.03 -6.44
C ALA A 30 6.78 -1.76 -7.77
N THR A 31 7.62 -2.77 -7.77
CA THR A 31 7.81 -3.61 -8.95
C THR A 31 6.69 -4.66 -9.03
N ALA A 32 6.50 -5.22 -10.22
CA ALA A 32 5.52 -6.28 -10.41
C ALA A 32 5.78 -7.46 -9.48
N ALA A 33 7.04 -7.84 -9.29
CA ALA A 33 7.39 -8.94 -8.40
C ALA A 33 7.04 -8.64 -6.95
N GLU A 34 7.23 -7.40 -6.52
CA GLU A 34 6.87 -7.00 -5.16
C GLU A 34 5.35 -7.05 -4.95
N VAL A 35 4.59 -6.59 -5.94
CA VAL A 35 3.13 -6.63 -5.88
C VAL A 35 2.62 -8.07 -5.86
N GLU A 36 3.22 -8.94 -6.67
CA GLU A 36 2.85 -10.35 -6.69
C GLU A 36 3.12 -11.02 -5.35
N ARG A 37 4.22 -10.65 -4.69
CA ARG A 37 4.53 -11.17 -3.36
C ARG A 37 3.49 -10.72 -2.34
N LEU A 38 3.07 -9.46 -2.39
CA LEU A 38 2.01 -8.97 -1.51
C LEU A 38 0.71 -9.74 -1.73
N ALA A 39 0.33 -9.93 -2.99
CA ALA A 39 -0.87 -10.68 -3.32
C ALA A 39 -0.80 -12.10 -2.72
N GLY A 40 0.35 -12.75 -2.86
CA GLY A 40 0.54 -14.10 -2.30
C GLY A 40 0.34 -14.14 -0.79
N GLU A 41 0.85 -13.14 -0.08
CA GLU A 41 0.68 -13.07 1.37
C GLU A 41 -0.77 -12.84 1.78
N LEU A 42 -1.48 -12.00 1.03
CA LEU A 42 -2.88 -11.70 1.34
C LEU A 42 -3.82 -12.86 0.96
N LEU A 43 -3.47 -13.62 -0.06
CA LEU A 43 -4.26 -14.75 -0.50
C LEU A 43 -4.21 -15.94 0.47
N ASP A 44 -3.33 -15.89 1.48
CA ASP A 44 -3.36 -16.87 2.55
C ASP A 44 -4.64 -16.74 3.38
N ASP A 45 -5.24 -15.54 3.39
CA ASP A 45 -6.42 -15.25 4.19
C ASP A 45 -7.66 -14.92 3.35
N LEU A 46 -7.47 -14.64 2.07
CA LEU A 46 -8.54 -14.21 1.16
C LEU A 46 -8.61 -15.12 -0.06
N GLU A 47 -9.80 -15.25 -0.64
CA GLU A 47 -9.97 -16.01 -1.87
C GLU A 47 -9.51 -15.21 -3.09
N SER A 48 -9.63 -13.89 -3.01
CA SER A 48 -9.20 -13.00 -4.08
C SER A 48 -8.82 -11.65 -3.51
N VAL A 49 -7.97 -10.94 -4.23
CA VAL A 49 -7.56 -9.59 -3.84
C VAL A 49 -7.28 -8.78 -5.10
N GLU A 50 -7.65 -7.51 -5.08
CA GLU A 50 -7.31 -6.60 -6.17
C GLU A 50 -6.36 -5.54 -5.64
N ILE A 51 -5.25 -5.35 -6.33
CA ILE A 51 -4.24 -4.39 -5.95
C ILE A 51 -4.07 -3.39 -7.09
N VAL A 52 -4.25 -2.12 -6.78
CA VAL A 52 -4.14 -1.05 -7.77
C VAL A 52 -2.93 -0.19 -7.42
N CYS A 53 -2.01 -0.07 -8.37
CA CYS A 53 -0.86 0.82 -8.22
C CYS A 53 -1.15 2.07 -9.03
N GLU A 54 -1.11 3.22 -8.39
CA GLU A 54 -1.41 4.47 -9.07
C GLU A 54 -0.40 5.57 -8.74
N HIS A 55 -0.24 6.46 -9.68
CA HIS A 55 0.62 7.61 -9.54
C HIS A 55 -0.27 8.82 -9.30
N ARG A 56 -0.17 9.40 -8.10
CA ARG A 56 -0.96 10.56 -7.73
C ARG A 56 -0.17 11.84 -7.93
N TYR A 57 -0.83 12.82 -8.51
CA TYR A 57 -0.28 14.15 -8.67
C TYR A 57 -1.04 15.09 -7.75
N GLU A 58 -0.32 15.86 -6.95
CA GLU A 58 -0.92 16.85 -6.06
C GLU A 58 -0.43 18.23 -6.46
N PHE A 59 -1.37 19.11 -6.71
CA PHE A 59 -1.06 20.49 -7.10
C PHE A 59 -1.65 21.44 -6.06
N GLY A 60 -0.83 22.35 -5.58
CA GLY A 60 -1.27 23.38 -4.66
C GLY A 60 -0.57 24.69 -5.01
N ARG A 61 -1.00 25.76 -4.37
CA ARG A 61 -0.43 27.08 -4.64
C ARG A 61 1.04 27.17 -4.27
N GLU A 62 1.43 26.46 -3.24
CA GLU A 62 2.78 26.56 -2.70
C GLU A 62 3.64 25.35 -2.99
N ARG A 63 3.02 24.28 -3.50
CA ARG A 63 3.79 23.08 -3.82
C ARG A 63 3.01 22.21 -4.79
N GLU A 64 3.76 21.43 -5.51
CA GLU A 64 3.25 20.37 -6.35
C GLU A 64 4.14 19.15 -6.16
N GLY A 65 3.56 18.01 -6.38
CA GLY A 65 4.31 16.78 -6.20
C GLY A 65 3.59 15.60 -6.80
N SER A 66 4.30 14.50 -6.85
CA SER A 66 3.71 13.25 -7.29
C SER A 66 4.20 12.13 -6.39
N VAL A 67 3.32 11.19 -6.11
CA VAL A 67 3.65 10.03 -5.28
C VAL A 67 3.04 8.79 -5.87
N TYR A 68 3.73 7.67 -5.69
CA TYR A 68 3.19 6.36 -6.03
C TYR A 68 2.44 5.80 -4.83
N GLN A 69 1.22 5.41 -5.06
CA GLN A 69 0.35 4.91 -4.01
C GLN A 69 -0.23 3.57 -4.44
N ILE A 70 -0.36 2.65 -3.49
CA ILE A 70 -0.91 1.33 -3.76
C ILE A 70 -2.21 1.20 -2.98
N ARG A 71 -3.25 0.73 -3.64
CA ARG A 71 -4.54 0.49 -3.01
C ARG A 71 -4.83 -1.01 -3.04
N VAL A 72 -5.10 -1.57 -1.88
CA VAL A 72 -5.50 -2.97 -1.76
C VAL A 72 -6.99 -2.97 -1.48
N LEU A 73 -7.78 -3.46 -2.41
CA LEU A 73 -9.23 -3.51 -2.28
C LEU A 73 -9.60 -4.76 -1.50
N VAL A 74 -10.19 -4.55 -0.33
CA VAL A 74 -10.51 -5.65 0.58
C VAL A 74 -11.90 -6.18 0.26
N PRO A 75 -12.03 -7.45 -0.15
CA PRO A 75 -13.33 -8.01 -0.45
C PRO A 75 -14.18 -8.11 0.82
N HIS A 76 -15.49 -8.20 0.64
CA HIS A 76 -16.43 -8.21 1.75
C HIS A 76 -16.10 -9.26 2.81
N GLU A 77 -15.71 -10.46 2.40
CA GLU A 77 -15.34 -11.52 3.33
C GLU A 77 -14.08 -11.22 4.15
N GLY A 78 -13.30 -10.24 3.71
CA GLY A 78 -12.07 -9.85 4.39
C GLY A 78 -12.24 -8.73 5.41
N GLU A 79 -13.44 -8.16 5.56
CA GLU A 79 -13.65 -7.03 6.46
C GLU A 79 -13.29 -7.36 7.91
N GLY A 80 -13.60 -8.56 8.37
CA GLY A 80 -13.28 -9.00 9.72
C GLY A 80 -11.80 -9.24 9.95
N LEU A 81 -11.00 -9.24 8.89
CA LEU A 81 -9.56 -9.50 8.94
C LEU A 81 -8.74 -8.24 8.69
N ILE A 82 -9.38 -7.07 8.65
CA ILE A 82 -8.72 -5.84 8.22
C ILE A 82 -7.45 -5.53 9.01
N GLY A 83 -7.44 -5.76 10.31
CA GLY A 83 -6.26 -5.54 11.14
C GLY A 83 -5.10 -6.44 10.73
N ARG A 84 -5.38 -7.71 10.48
CA ARG A 84 -4.38 -8.67 10.06
C ARG A 84 -3.84 -8.35 8.66
N LEU A 85 -4.75 -8.00 7.76
CA LEU A 85 -4.36 -7.63 6.40
C LEU A 85 -3.49 -6.37 6.40
N ALA A 86 -3.83 -5.40 7.23
CA ALA A 86 -3.05 -4.18 7.38
C ALA A 86 -1.66 -4.49 7.92
N GLU A 87 -1.54 -5.38 8.91
CA GLU A 87 -0.24 -5.77 9.45
C GLU A 87 0.63 -6.45 8.40
N LYS A 88 0.05 -7.36 7.64
CA LYS A 88 0.79 -8.04 6.55
C LYS A 88 1.24 -7.06 5.49
N THR A 89 0.38 -6.14 5.11
CA THR A 89 0.68 -5.13 4.10
C THR A 89 1.79 -4.19 4.58
N GLU A 90 1.72 -3.79 5.84
CA GLU A 90 2.75 -2.93 6.42
C GLU A 90 4.11 -3.64 6.49
N ALA A 91 4.13 -4.90 6.90
CA ALA A 91 5.36 -5.68 6.95
C ALA A 91 5.96 -5.85 5.56
N TRP A 92 5.12 -6.10 4.56
CA TRP A 92 5.57 -6.20 3.18
C TRP A 92 6.18 -4.88 2.69
N ALA A 93 5.49 -3.76 2.93
CA ALA A 93 5.97 -2.45 2.50
C ALA A 93 7.29 -2.08 3.19
N ALA A 94 7.38 -2.36 4.49
CA ALA A 94 8.61 -2.11 5.24
C ALA A 94 9.77 -2.92 4.69
N GLY A 95 9.51 -4.18 4.30
CA GLY A 95 10.50 -5.03 3.67
C GLY A 95 10.99 -4.47 2.33
N CYS A 96 10.08 -3.99 1.50
CA CYS A 96 10.44 -3.39 0.22
C CYS A 96 11.30 -2.14 0.40
N ILE A 97 10.98 -1.32 1.39
CA ILE A 97 11.74 -0.10 1.71
C ILE A 97 13.14 -0.47 2.20
N ALA A 98 13.24 -1.48 3.06
CA ALA A 98 14.52 -1.96 3.58
C ALA A 98 15.38 -2.54 2.47
N ASP A 99 14.80 -3.31 1.56
CA ASP A 99 15.51 -3.88 0.42
C ASP A 99 16.10 -2.77 -0.45
N ARG A 100 15.35 -1.71 -0.65
CA ARG A 100 15.84 -0.57 -1.42
C ARG A 100 17.04 0.08 -0.76
N ARG A 101 16.99 0.27 0.56
CA ARG A 101 18.13 0.84 1.28
C ARG A 101 19.35 -0.04 1.18
N PHE A 102 19.14 -1.33 1.23
CA PHE A 102 20.21 -2.30 1.20
C PHE A 102 20.87 -2.35 -0.18
N LEU A 103 20.06 -2.24 -1.24
CA LEU A 103 20.55 -2.29 -2.62
C LEU A 103 21.11 -0.95 -3.09
N SER A 104 20.80 0.13 -2.39
CA SER A 104 21.27 1.46 -2.75
C SER A 104 22.69 1.66 -2.25
N PRO A 105 23.63 1.99 -3.12
CA PRO A 105 25.01 2.22 -2.69
C PRO A 105 25.14 3.48 -1.83
#